data_51a068c6bf54883c44feea091c57fb73
#
_entry.id   51a068c6bf54883c44feea091c57fb73
#
_cell.length_a   1.000
_cell.length_b   1.000
_cell.length_c   1.000
_cell.angle_alpha   90.00
_cell.angle_beta   90.00
_cell.angle_gamma   90.00
#
_symmetry.space_group_name_H-M   'P 1'
#
loop_
_entity.id
_entity.type
_entity.pdbx_description
1 polymer ?
#
loop_
_entity_poly.entity_id
_entity_poly.type
_entity_poly.pdbx_seq_one_letter_code
_entity_poly.pdbx_strand_id
1 'polypeptide(L)'
;GSRAVRYGVMRNQVKALEIVTPAGEILSLGRRLHKNNVGYDLIQLIIGSEGTLAVITKVTLRLYPKFGATATMILPFTNRNDAMSTVQKILKEAGTPLAMEYVDRNLLEMTARHLGEKWPVTVGDQYLIIIGAEASRDQLLPQSVRIREICQQSGGSEPFYVESQRDQDKILKIRSSIYVALKNETVDILDIAVPVSQLV
;
A
#
# COMPACT_ATOMS: atom_id res chain seq x y z
N GLY A 1 -3.33 2.40 3.62
CA GLY A 1 -1.96 2.56 3.30
C GLY A 1 -1.48 1.64 2.18
N SER A 2 -0.22 1.79 1.82
CA SER A 2 0.43 1.12 0.68
C SER A 2 0.33 -0.41 0.68
N ARG A 3 0.15 -1.03 1.85
CA ARG A 3 0.00 -2.49 2.00
C ARG A 3 -1.44 -2.99 1.89
N ALA A 4 -2.38 -2.10 1.60
CA ALA A 4 -3.81 -2.46 1.52
C ALA A 4 -4.10 -3.43 0.37
N VAL A 5 -3.30 -3.41 -0.69
CA VAL A 5 -3.42 -4.35 -1.82
C VAL A 5 -3.31 -5.81 -1.35
N ARG A 6 -2.42 -6.11 -0.38
CA ARG A 6 -2.21 -7.48 0.14
C ARG A 6 -3.05 -7.79 1.37
N TYR A 7 -3.17 -6.86 2.30
CA TYR A 7 -3.77 -7.09 3.62
C TYR A 7 -5.14 -6.46 3.81
N GLY A 8 -5.60 -5.64 2.88
CA GLY A 8 -6.75 -4.79 3.08
C GLY A 8 -6.44 -3.63 4.02
N VAL A 9 -7.49 -2.92 4.41
CA VAL A 9 -7.40 -1.74 5.29
C VAL A 9 -7.28 -2.16 6.76
N MET A 10 -6.95 -1.21 7.64
CA MET A 10 -6.72 -1.46 9.07
C MET A 10 -7.93 -2.13 9.75
N ARG A 11 -9.14 -1.80 9.36
CA ARG A 11 -10.37 -2.41 9.93
C ARG A 11 -10.37 -3.95 9.82
N ASN A 12 -9.76 -4.52 8.76
CA ASN A 12 -9.68 -5.96 8.56
C ASN A 12 -8.66 -6.65 9.51
N GLN A 13 -7.80 -5.87 10.16
CA GLN A 13 -6.75 -6.35 11.06
C GLN A 13 -7.20 -6.36 12.53
N VAL A 14 -8.28 -5.68 12.86
CA VAL A 14 -8.78 -5.59 14.24
C VAL A 14 -9.55 -6.86 14.60
N LYS A 15 -9.16 -7.50 15.70
CA LYS A 15 -9.78 -8.74 16.22
C LYS A 15 -10.59 -8.52 17.49
N ALA A 16 -10.22 -7.53 18.29
CA ALA A 16 -10.97 -7.15 19.49
C ALA A 16 -10.73 -5.69 19.84
N LEU A 17 -11.68 -5.08 20.50
CA LEU A 17 -11.61 -3.73 21.03
C LEU A 17 -12.02 -3.72 22.52
N GLU A 18 -11.40 -2.86 23.31
CA GLU A 18 -11.95 -2.35 24.54
C GLU A 18 -12.38 -0.91 24.27
N ILE A 19 -13.61 -0.58 24.63
CA ILE A 19 -14.22 0.73 24.38
C ILE A 19 -14.84 1.29 25.66
N VAL A 20 -14.96 2.61 25.72
CA VAL A 20 -15.76 3.32 26.72
C VAL A 20 -16.93 3.99 26.01
N THR A 21 -18.15 3.66 26.42
CA THR A 21 -19.38 4.24 25.87
C THR A 21 -19.62 5.68 26.40
N PRO A 22 -20.51 6.47 25.79
CA PRO A 22 -20.89 7.79 26.33
C PRO A 22 -21.47 7.75 27.76
N ALA A 23 -22.02 6.60 28.18
CA ALA A 23 -22.49 6.38 29.54
C ALA A 23 -21.37 6.07 30.54
N GLY A 24 -20.10 5.99 30.10
CA GLY A 24 -18.95 5.65 30.95
C GLY A 24 -18.74 4.15 31.14
N GLU A 25 -19.48 3.29 30.47
CA GLU A 25 -19.35 1.85 30.59
C GLU A 25 -18.17 1.34 29.76
N ILE A 26 -17.36 0.42 30.33
CA ILE A 26 -16.26 -0.25 29.65
C ILE A 26 -16.77 -1.55 29.05
N LEU A 27 -16.68 -1.68 27.75
CA LEU A 27 -17.10 -2.88 27.01
C LEU A 27 -15.93 -3.53 26.29
N SER A 28 -15.89 -4.87 26.27
CA SER A 28 -14.94 -5.66 25.50
C SER A 28 -15.65 -6.28 24.29
N LEU A 29 -15.28 -5.91 23.09
CA LEU A 29 -15.84 -6.38 21.83
C LEU A 29 -14.88 -7.35 21.15
N GLY A 30 -15.40 -8.46 20.65
CA GLY A 30 -14.59 -9.48 19.99
C GLY A 30 -13.74 -10.31 20.96
N ARG A 31 -12.91 -11.19 20.38
CA ARG A 31 -12.02 -12.09 21.14
C ARG A 31 -10.79 -12.43 20.30
N ARG A 32 -9.75 -12.97 20.95
CA ARG A 32 -8.52 -13.47 20.29
C ARG A 32 -8.75 -14.82 19.59
N LEU A 33 -9.83 -14.94 18.81
CA LEU A 33 -10.20 -16.16 18.11
C LEU A 33 -9.97 -16.01 16.60
N HIS A 34 -9.63 -17.12 15.94
CA HIS A 34 -9.54 -17.14 14.48
C HIS A 34 -10.93 -17.08 13.83
N LYS A 35 -11.92 -17.74 14.45
CA LYS A 35 -13.31 -17.75 13.99
C LYS A 35 -14.22 -17.25 15.09
N ASN A 36 -15.03 -16.23 14.77
CA ASN A 36 -16.08 -15.71 15.62
C ASN A 36 -17.23 -15.24 14.74
N ASN A 37 -18.28 -16.06 14.60
CA ASN A 37 -19.44 -15.80 13.74
C ASN A 37 -20.72 -15.64 14.56
N VAL A 38 -20.62 -15.35 15.86
CA VAL A 38 -21.76 -15.24 16.77
C VAL A 38 -22.12 -13.77 17.01
N GLY A 39 -23.40 -13.43 16.80
CA GLY A 39 -23.93 -12.11 17.05
C GLY A 39 -23.55 -11.06 15.97
N TYR A 40 -23.83 -9.80 16.28
CA TYR A 40 -23.48 -8.67 15.42
C TYR A 40 -21.99 -8.33 15.52
N ASP A 41 -21.40 -7.90 14.40
CA ASP A 41 -20.02 -7.42 14.37
C ASP A 41 -19.93 -5.96 14.84
N LEU A 42 -19.98 -5.77 16.16
CA LEU A 42 -19.88 -4.44 16.76
C LEU A 42 -18.52 -3.80 16.57
N ILE A 43 -17.45 -4.59 16.33
CA ILE A 43 -16.11 -4.06 16.00
C ILE A 43 -16.20 -3.22 14.73
N GLN A 44 -16.86 -3.74 13.68
CA GLN A 44 -17.01 -3.04 12.41
C GLN A 44 -17.92 -1.79 12.52
N LEU A 45 -18.83 -1.77 13.48
CA LEU A 45 -19.65 -0.60 13.76
C LEU A 45 -18.82 0.53 14.41
N ILE A 46 -17.96 0.20 15.38
CA ILE A 46 -17.13 1.17 16.10
C ILE A 46 -16.00 1.72 15.25
N ILE A 47 -15.36 0.87 14.41
CA ILE A 47 -14.27 1.31 13.53
C ILE A 47 -14.80 2.25 12.44
N GLY A 48 -14.30 3.47 12.41
CA GLY A 48 -14.73 4.52 11.48
C GLY A 48 -15.85 5.40 12.02
N SER A 49 -16.24 5.23 13.29
CA SER A 49 -17.21 6.11 13.94
C SER A 49 -16.63 7.47 14.37
N GLU A 50 -15.32 7.68 14.22
CA GLU A 50 -14.62 8.94 14.55
C GLU A 50 -14.89 9.44 16.00
N GLY A 51 -15.05 8.49 16.94
CA GLY A 51 -15.32 8.78 18.34
C GLY A 51 -16.77 9.12 18.65
N THR A 52 -17.69 9.10 17.69
CA THR A 52 -19.11 9.47 17.91
C THR A 52 -19.89 8.40 18.66
N LEU A 53 -19.46 7.13 18.61
CA LEU A 53 -20.12 6.02 19.29
C LEU A 53 -19.44 5.61 20.59
N ALA A 54 -18.11 5.65 20.63
CA ALA A 54 -17.33 5.26 21.80
C ALA A 54 -15.88 5.73 21.67
N VAL A 55 -15.16 5.74 22.79
CA VAL A 55 -13.70 5.93 22.84
C VAL A 55 -13.02 4.55 22.86
N ILE A 56 -12.11 4.28 21.92
CA ILE A 56 -11.33 3.04 21.88
C ILE A 56 -10.13 3.18 22.82
N THR A 57 -10.02 2.30 23.81
CA THR A 57 -8.93 2.29 24.81
C THR A 57 -7.90 1.21 24.56
N LYS A 58 -8.32 0.05 23.98
CA LYS A 58 -7.40 -1.04 23.61
C LYS A 58 -7.80 -1.66 22.27
N VAL A 59 -6.80 -2.08 21.52
CA VAL A 59 -6.99 -2.77 20.22
C VAL A 59 -6.19 -4.06 20.21
N THR A 60 -6.82 -5.16 19.83
CA THR A 60 -6.14 -6.41 19.49
C THR A 60 -6.03 -6.53 17.99
N LEU A 61 -4.80 -6.61 17.47
CA LEU A 61 -4.51 -6.70 16.04
C LEU A 61 -4.13 -8.11 15.63
N ARG A 62 -4.50 -8.48 14.42
CA ARG A 62 -3.94 -9.64 13.72
C ARG A 62 -2.48 -9.36 13.38
N LEU A 63 -1.63 -10.34 13.64
CA LEU A 63 -0.21 -10.30 13.27
C LEU A 63 0.06 -11.25 12.11
N TYR A 64 1.06 -10.93 11.34
CA TYR A 64 1.58 -11.73 10.23
C TYR A 64 3.05 -12.08 10.48
N PRO A 65 3.54 -13.23 10.00
CA PRO A 65 4.95 -13.55 10.04
C PRO A 65 5.78 -12.46 9.35
N LYS A 66 6.99 -12.23 9.89
CA LYS A 66 7.95 -11.32 9.23
C LYS A 66 8.43 -11.95 7.92
N PHE A 67 8.55 -11.14 6.89
CA PHE A 67 9.13 -11.59 5.62
C PHE A 67 10.63 -11.86 5.77
N GLY A 68 11.12 -12.89 5.11
CA GLY A 68 12.53 -13.20 5.00
C GLY A 68 13.23 -12.45 3.86
N ALA A 69 12.47 -12.09 2.82
CA ALA A 69 12.97 -11.34 1.67
C ALA A 69 11.98 -10.28 1.18
N THR A 70 12.51 -9.14 0.76
CA THR A 70 11.76 -8.07 0.10
C THR A 70 12.52 -7.60 -1.14
N ALA A 71 11.80 -7.14 -2.15
CA ALA A 71 12.35 -6.47 -3.32
C ALA A 71 11.48 -5.27 -3.68
N THR A 72 12.11 -4.17 -4.04
CA THR A 72 11.42 -3.00 -4.57
C THR A 72 11.77 -2.83 -6.03
N MET A 73 10.75 -2.71 -6.87
CA MET A 73 10.86 -2.48 -8.30
C MET A 73 10.13 -1.19 -8.67
N ILE A 74 10.71 -0.41 -9.56
CA ILE A 74 10.07 0.75 -10.17
C ILE A 74 9.88 0.43 -11.64
N LEU A 75 8.64 0.37 -12.10
CA LEU A 75 8.25 0.07 -13.47
C LEU A 75 7.94 1.38 -14.19
N PRO A 76 8.78 1.81 -15.16
CA PRO A 76 8.56 3.04 -15.90
C PRO A 76 7.62 2.83 -17.09
N PHE A 77 6.71 3.79 -17.30
CA PHE A 77 5.82 3.86 -18.46
C PHE A 77 5.84 5.27 -19.06
N THR A 78 5.56 5.37 -20.36
CA THR A 78 5.41 6.66 -21.03
C THR A 78 4.00 7.21 -20.92
N ASN A 79 3.01 6.36 -20.76
CA ASN A 79 1.62 6.76 -20.62
C ASN A 79 0.91 6.08 -19.44
N ARG A 80 -0.11 6.75 -18.95
CA ARG A 80 -0.90 6.33 -17.78
C ARG A 80 -1.70 5.06 -18.01
N ASN A 81 -2.30 4.90 -19.21
CA ASN A 81 -3.18 3.77 -19.49
C ASN A 81 -2.43 2.44 -19.47
N ASP A 82 -1.20 2.41 -20.00
CA ASP A 82 -0.34 1.23 -19.95
C ASP A 82 0.04 0.88 -18.51
N ALA A 83 0.40 1.88 -17.70
CA ALA A 83 0.68 1.68 -16.29
C ALA A 83 -0.55 1.10 -15.55
N MET A 84 -1.75 1.69 -15.74
CA MET A 84 -2.96 1.25 -15.05
C MET A 84 -3.42 -0.14 -15.50
N SER A 85 -3.39 -0.45 -16.81
CA SER A 85 -3.74 -1.78 -17.31
C SER A 85 -2.77 -2.86 -16.80
N THR A 86 -1.51 -2.50 -16.57
CA THR A 86 -0.49 -3.39 -16.00
C THR A 86 -0.82 -3.80 -14.57
N VAL A 87 -1.44 -2.93 -13.76
CA VAL A 87 -1.89 -3.25 -12.40
C VAL A 87 -2.79 -4.48 -12.38
N GLN A 88 -3.80 -4.51 -13.26
CA GLN A 88 -4.74 -5.64 -13.32
C GLN A 88 -4.07 -6.94 -13.76
N LYS A 89 -3.15 -6.86 -14.73
CA LYS A 89 -2.38 -8.04 -15.21
C LYS A 89 -1.48 -8.59 -14.11
N ILE A 90 -0.78 -7.73 -13.37
CA ILE A 90 0.07 -8.16 -12.25
C ILE A 90 -0.75 -8.90 -11.19
N LEU A 91 -1.88 -8.33 -10.75
CA LEU A 91 -2.74 -8.95 -9.75
C LEU A 91 -3.28 -10.31 -10.19
N LYS A 92 -3.55 -10.47 -11.48
CA LYS A 92 -4.08 -11.72 -12.07
C LYS A 92 -3.00 -12.78 -12.28
N GLU A 93 -1.79 -12.40 -12.71
CA GLU A 93 -0.82 -13.32 -13.29
C GLU A 93 0.47 -13.47 -12.47
N ALA A 94 0.83 -12.47 -11.65
CA ALA A 94 2.02 -12.51 -10.79
C ALA A 94 1.69 -12.61 -9.30
N GLY A 95 0.40 -12.66 -8.95
CA GLY A 95 -0.07 -12.66 -7.58
C GLY A 95 -0.03 -11.27 -6.94
N THR A 96 -0.40 -11.19 -5.66
CA THR A 96 -0.56 -9.92 -4.95
C THR A 96 0.75 -9.51 -4.28
N PRO A 97 1.43 -8.44 -4.72
CA PRO A 97 2.62 -7.93 -4.06
C PRO A 97 2.28 -7.34 -2.68
N LEU A 98 3.30 -7.07 -1.86
CA LEU A 98 3.11 -6.42 -0.55
C LEU A 98 2.53 -5.01 -0.69
N ALA A 99 3.04 -4.25 -1.67
CA ALA A 99 2.55 -2.93 -2.00
C ALA A 99 2.64 -2.69 -3.51
N MET A 100 1.72 -1.91 -4.04
CA MET A 100 1.72 -1.46 -5.43
C MET A 100 1.12 -0.06 -5.49
N GLU A 101 1.86 0.89 -6.03
CA GLU A 101 1.50 2.30 -6.06
C GLU A 101 1.85 2.91 -7.41
N TYR A 102 0.92 3.70 -7.92
CA TYR A 102 1.13 4.51 -9.11
C TYR A 102 1.48 5.93 -8.71
N VAL A 103 2.47 6.53 -9.35
CA VAL A 103 2.87 7.93 -9.13
C VAL A 103 3.45 8.54 -10.41
N ASP A 104 3.11 9.81 -10.66
CA ASP A 104 3.70 10.60 -11.74
C ASP A 104 5.15 10.98 -11.43
N ARG A 105 6.00 11.04 -12.47
CA ARG A 105 7.40 11.45 -12.38
C ARG A 105 7.57 12.81 -11.71
N ASN A 106 6.79 13.80 -12.12
CA ASN A 106 6.91 15.16 -11.61
C ASN A 106 6.73 15.23 -10.08
N LEU A 107 5.78 14.46 -9.53
CA LEU A 107 5.54 14.40 -8.09
C LEU A 107 6.74 13.79 -7.35
N LEU A 108 7.33 12.73 -7.89
CA LEU A 108 8.48 12.07 -7.28
C LEU A 108 9.75 12.92 -7.35
N GLU A 109 10.02 13.55 -8.48
CA GLU A 109 11.18 14.45 -8.64
C GLU A 109 11.07 15.70 -7.77
N MET A 110 9.87 16.28 -7.68
CA MET A 110 9.61 17.44 -6.82
C MET A 110 9.79 17.08 -5.34
N THR A 111 9.23 15.94 -4.92
CA THR A 111 9.37 15.45 -3.56
C THR A 111 10.81 15.09 -3.23
N ALA A 112 11.54 14.46 -4.16
CA ALA A 112 12.95 14.15 -3.98
C ALA A 112 13.76 15.43 -3.78
N ARG A 113 13.56 16.47 -4.60
CA ARG A 113 14.19 17.79 -4.44
C ARG A 113 13.87 18.45 -3.09
N HIS A 114 12.63 18.39 -2.64
CA HIS A 114 12.20 18.90 -1.33
C HIS A 114 12.96 18.22 -0.17
N LEU A 115 13.28 16.94 -0.32
CA LEU A 115 14.04 16.15 0.68
C LEU A 115 15.58 16.28 0.52
N GLY A 116 16.09 17.07 -0.43
CA GLY A 116 17.50 17.11 -0.77
C GLY A 116 18.02 15.82 -1.41
N GLU A 117 17.14 15.04 -2.04
CA GLU A 117 17.41 13.76 -2.66
C GLU A 117 17.23 13.83 -4.19
N LYS A 118 17.66 12.77 -4.88
CA LYS A 118 17.46 12.61 -6.31
C LYS A 118 16.64 11.37 -6.60
N TRP A 119 15.62 11.50 -7.45
CA TRP A 119 14.89 10.34 -7.99
C TRP A 119 15.80 9.55 -8.93
N PRO A 120 15.94 8.21 -8.77
CA PRO A 120 16.96 7.46 -9.51
C PRO A 120 16.57 7.08 -10.94
N VAL A 121 15.27 7.10 -11.29
CA VAL A 121 14.78 6.64 -12.60
C VAL A 121 14.54 7.82 -13.52
N THR A 122 15.19 7.82 -14.67
CA THR A 122 15.13 8.92 -15.65
C THR A 122 14.28 8.59 -16.87
N VAL A 123 13.86 7.34 -17.04
CA VAL A 123 13.04 6.86 -18.15
C VAL A 123 11.58 6.82 -17.73
N GLY A 124 10.67 7.16 -18.65
CA GLY A 124 9.22 7.18 -18.41
C GLY A 124 8.75 8.41 -17.63
N ASP A 125 7.46 8.67 -17.72
CA ASP A 125 6.78 9.76 -17.02
C ASP A 125 5.80 9.29 -15.96
N GLN A 126 5.50 8.00 -15.96
CA GLN A 126 4.58 7.32 -15.07
C GLN A 126 5.26 6.12 -14.43
N TYR A 127 5.07 5.90 -13.15
CA TYR A 127 5.72 4.81 -12.43
C TYR A 127 4.74 3.95 -11.65
N LEU A 128 4.93 2.63 -11.71
CA LEU A 128 4.42 1.71 -10.71
C LEU A 128 5.57 1.34 -9.78
N ILE A 129 5.43 1.66 -8.50
CA ILE A 129 6.35 1.25 -7.44
C ILE A 129 5.78 -0.01 -6.79
N ILE A 130 6.48 -1.13 -6.93
CA ILE A 130 6.04 -2.43 -6.44
C ILE A 130 7.01 -2.93 -5.38
N ILE A 131 6.46 -3.39 -4.26
CA ILE A 131 7.21 -4.06 -3.20
C ILE A 131 6.73 -5.50 -3.16
N GLY A 132 7.60 -6.42 -3.58
CA GLY A 132 7.44 -7.85 -3.35
C GLY A 132 7.95 -8.21 -1.95
N ALA A 133 7.32 -9.17 -1.29
CA ALA A 133 7.77 -9.68 0.00
C ALA A 133 7.31 -11.13 0.20
N GLU A 134 8.26 -12.01 0.46
CA GLU A 134 8.03 -13.45 0.65
C GLU A 134 8.86 -14.01 1.79
N ALA A 135 8.61 -15.27 2.17
CA ALA A 135 9.34 -15.93 3.24
C ALA A 135 10.81 -16.15 2.89
N SER A 136 11.14 -16.30 1.60
CA SER A 136 12.51 -16.46 1.11
C SER A 136 12.74 -15.74 -0.22
N ARG A 137 14.02 -15.56 -0.57
CA ARG A 137 14.41 -14.98 -1.86
C ARG A 137 13.98 -15.87 -3.04
N ASP A 138 14.03 -17.17 -2.89
CA ASP A 138 13.66 -18.13 -3.94
C ASP A 138 12.16 -18.08 -4.27
N GLN A 139 11.32 -17.74 -3.29
CA GLN A 139 9.90 -17.52 -3.51
C GLN A 139 9.61 -16.15 -4.14
N LEU A 140 10.44 -15.15 -3.85
CA LEU A 140 10.28 -13.79 -4.36
C LEU A 140 10.71 -13.63 -5.82
N LEU A 141 11.76 -14.35 -6.25
CA LEU A 141 12.32 -14.26 -7.59
C LEU A 141 11.31 -14.54 -8.71
N PRO A 142 10.52 -15.64 -8.68
CA PRO A 142 9.55 -15.92 -9.74
C PRO A 142 8.50 -14.81 -9.89
N GLN A 143 8.04 -14.24 -8.79
CA GLN A 143 7.12 -13.11 -8.83
C GLN A 143 7.75 -11.88 -9.50
N SER A 144 9.00 -11.56 -9.13
CA SER A 144 9.73 -10.42 -9.68
C SER A 144 9.98 -10.58 -11.19
N VAL A 145 10.35 -11.77 -11.64
CA VAL A 145 10.53 -12.09 -13.07
C VAL A 145 9.20 -11.93 -13.82
N ARG A 146 8.12 -12.48 -13.28
CA ARG A 146 6.80 -12.38 -13.92
C ARG A 146 6.31 -10.93 -14.01
N ILE A 147 6.52 -10.12 -12.98
CA ILE A 147 6.18 -8.68 -12.99
C ILE A 147 6.97 -7.95 -14.08
N ARG A 148 8.27 -8.25 -14.25
CA ARG A 148 9.09 -7.68 -15.32
C ARG A 148 8.53 -7.99 -16.70
N GLU A 149 8.22 -9.26 -16.96
CA GLU A 149 7.65 -9.70 -18.24
C GLU A 149 6.33 -8.99 -18.55
N ILE A 150 5.42 -8.90 -17.56
CA ILE A 150 4.14 -8.22 -17.70
C ILE A 150 4.35 -6.71 -17.98
N CYS A 151 5.30 -6.07 -17.31
CA CYS A 151 5.65 -4.67 -17.56
C CYS A 151 6.06 -4.46 -19.03
N GLN A 152 7.01 -5.23 -19.52
CA GLN A 152 7.51 -5.13 -20.90
C GLN A 152 6.42 -5.43 -21.94
N GLN A 153 5.60 -6.45 -21.73
CA GLN A 153 4.47 -6.80 -22.60
C GLN A 153 3.35 -5.76 -22.62
N SER A 154 3.33 -4.87 -21.62
CA SER A 154 2.32 -3.82 -21.48
C SER A 154 2.84 -2.42 -21.84
N GLY A 155 3.95 -2.32 -22.59
CA GLY A 155 4.51 -1.05 -23.04
C GLY A 155 5.39 -0.34 -22.00
N GLY A 156 5.71 -0.98 -20.89
CA GLY A 156 6.66 -0.47 -19.90
C GLY A 156 8.10 -0.66 -20.35
N SER A 157 8.98 0.21 -19.86
CA SER A 157 10.43 0.07 -20.02
C SER A 157 10.99 -0.97 -19.05
N GLU A 158 12.29 -1.29 -19.16
CA GLU A 158 12.96 -2.20 -18.22
C GLU A 158 12.78 -1.71 -16.78
N PRO A 159 12.29 -2.54 -15.85
CA PRO A 159 12.15 -2.18 -14.45
C PRO A 159 13.46 -1.83 -13.78
N PHE A 160 13.44 -0.82 -12.95
CA PHE A 160 14.56 -0.47 -12.07
C PHE A 160 14.44 -1.24 -10.76
N TYR A 161 15.44 -2.06 -10.45
CA TYR A 161 15.52 -2.83 -9.21
C TYR A 161 16.27 -2.03 -8.15
N VAL A 162 15.66 -1.91 -6.97
CA VAL A 162 16.28 -1.25 -5.83
C VAL A 162 16.99 -2.32 -4.98
N GLU A 163 18.31 -2.36 -5.06
CA GLU A 163 19.11 -3.47 -4.52
C GLU A 163 19.34 -3.35 -3.01
N SER A 164 19.66 -2.15 -2.52
CA SER A 164 20.01 -1.96 -1.12
C SER A 164 18.82 -1.59 -0.25
N GLN A 165 18.82 -2.00 1.01
CA GLN A 165 17.81 -1.57 1.99
C GLN A 165 17.77 -0.04 2.14
N ARG A 166 18.92 0.60 2.11
CA ARG A 166 19.04 2.07 2.18
C ARG A 166 18.32 2.75 1.02
N ASP A 167 18.48 2.23 -0.19
CA ASP A 167 17.80 2.79 -1.37
C ASP A 167 16.30 2.50 -1.35
N GLN A 168 15.88 1.32 -0.86
CA GLN A 168 14.47 1.02 -0.63
C GLN A 168 13.84 2.02 0.34
N ASP A 169 14.49 2.28 1.48
CA ASP A 169 14.02 3.24 2.48
C ASP A 169 13.95 4.66 1.91
N LYS A 170 14.92 5.04 1.06
CA LYS A 170 14.93 6.31 0.35
C LYS A 170 13.75 6.45 -0.62
N ILE A 171 13.50 5.44 -1.47
CA ILE A 171 12.36 5.44 -2.40
C ILE A 171 11.05 5.56 -1.63
N LEU A 172 10.88 4.78 -0.57
CA LEU A 172 9.68 4.82 0.26
C LEU A 172 9.50 6.17 0.97
N LYS A 173 10.61 6.78 1.43
CA LYS A 173 10.60 8.12 2.03
C LYS A 173 10.15 9.17 1.01
N ILE A 174 10.71 9.16 -0.20
CA ILE A 174 10.29 10.09 -1.27
C ILE A 174 8.79 9.94 -1.52
N ARG A 175 8.32 8.71 -1.76
CA ARG A 175 6.90 8.43 -2.01
C ARG A 175 5.99 8.88 -0.87
N SER A 176 6.34 8.59 0.37
CA SER A 176 5.51 8.90 1.53
C SER A 176 5.48 10.39 1.89
N SER A 177 6.43 11.18 1.39
CA SER A 177 6.57 12.60 1.67
C SER A 177 5.90 13.51 0.61
N ILE A 178 5.20 12.95 -0.39
CA ILE A 178 4.55 13.72 -1.47
C ILE A 178 3.61 14.78 -0.88
N TYR A 179 2.75 14.40 0.06
CA TYR A 179 1.85 15.36 0.71
C TYR A 179 2.59 16.49 1.43
N VAL A 180 3.66 16.15 2.17
CA VAL A 180 4.44 17.15 2.92
C VAL A 180 5.14 18.13 1.97
N ALA A 181 5.67 17.61 0.85
CA ALA A 181 6.31 18.44 -0.17
C ALA A 181 5.34 19.39 -0.87
N LEU A 182 4.07 18.99 -1.03
CA LEU A 182 3.04 19.75 -1.74
C LEU A 182 2.18 20.60 -0.81
N LYS A 183 2.27 20.45 0.51
CA LYS A 183 1.35 21.05 1.48
C LYS A 183 1.09 22.55 1.27
N ASN A 184 2.11 23.30 0.90
CA ASN A 184 2.01 24.76 0.71
C ASN A 184 1.40 25.17 -0.65
N GLU A 185 1.33 24.24 -1.60
CA GLU A 185 0.82 24.46 -2.96
C GLU A 185 -0.56 23.79 -3.17
N THR A 186 -1.00 22.97 -2.19
CA THR A 186 -2.23 22.19 -2.28
C THR A 186 -3.36 22.91 -1.57
N VAL A 187 -4.45 23.15 -2.31
CA VAL A 187 -5.69 23.74 -1.77
C VAL A 187 -6.56 22.67 -1.12
N ASP A 188 -6.63 21.48 -1.75
CA ASP A 188 -7.42 20.35 -1.25
C ASP A 188 -6.83 19.02 -1.74
N ILE A 189 -7.16 17.93 -1.04
CA ILE A 189 -6.79 16.55 -1.41
C ILE A 189 -8.05 15.70 -1.46
N LEU A 190 -8.33 15.17 -2.64
CA LEU A 190 -9.42 14.24 -2.83
C LEU A 190 -8.89 12.81 -2.72
N ASP A 191 -9.42 12.05 -1.76
CA ASP A 191 -9.17 10.61 -1.61
C ASP A 191 -10.42 9.85 -2.10
N ILE A 192 -10.29 9.21 -3.26
CA ILE A 192 -11.41 8.55 -3.95
C ILE A 192 -11.06 7.08 -4.13
N ALA A 193 -11.95 6.20 -3.68
CA ALA A 193 -11.87 4.77 -3.94
C ALA A 193 -12.76 4.38 -5.13
N VAL A 194 -12.17 3.66 -6.08
CA VAL A 194 -12.89 3.11 -7.24
C VAL A 194 -12.63 1.60 -7.37
N PRO A 195 -13.55 0.84 -8.00
CA PRO A 195 -13.28 -0.55 -8.34
C PRO A 195 -12.03 -0.68 -9.21
N VAL A 196 -11.25 -1.76 -9.01
CA VAL A 196 -10.01 -2.00 -9.79
C VAL A 196 -10.27 -2.03 -11.30
N SER A 197 -11.45 -2.48 -11.73
CA SER A 197 -11.87 -2.48 -13.13
C SER A 197 -12.10 -1.08 -13.73
N GLN A 198 -12.13 -0.04 -12.90
CA GLN A 198 -12.37 1.36 -13.30
C GLN A 198 -11.12 2.25 -13.07
N LEU A 199 -9.96 1.64 -12.85
CA LEU A 199 -8.70 2.37 -12.70
C LEU A 199 -8.13 2.94 -14.02
N VAL A 200 -8.70 2.57 -15.17
CA VAL A 200 -8.28 3.00 -16.51
C VAL A 200 -9.19 4.08 -17.04
#